data_e42a01b2104b4eab97735fe43c2eed4b
#
_entry.id   e42a01b2104b4eab97735fe43c2eed4b
#
_cell.length_a   1.000
_cell.length_b   1.000
_cell.length_c   1.000
_cell.angle_alpha   90.00
_cell.angle_beta   90.00
_cell.angle_gamma   90.00
#
_symmetry.space_group_name_H-M   'P 1'
#
loop_
_entity.id
_entity.type
_entity.pdbx_description
1 polymer ?
#
loop_
_entity_poly.entity_id
_entity_poly.type
_entity_poly.pdbx_seq_one_letter_code
_entity_poly.pdbx_strand_id
1 'polypeptide(L)'
;MNHPVKSGFVALLAATAVALAGCASMEDFATNPEKEKTRKGTGYGAAAGAVVGLLSAGNNPFKSAMIGAAAGALVGGSVGYYQDKQEAKLRQQMAGTGVDVVRSGDNITLDMPGGVTFAFNSSDLNAQFYPVLDKVAATLKEFDKTVI
;
A
#
# COMPACT_ATOMS: atom_id res chain seq x y z
N MET A 1 9.44 -51.13 7.23
CA MET A 1 9.10 -50.67 5.86
C MET A 1 8.21 -49.46 6.00
N ASN A 2 8.80 -48.26 6.04
CA ASN A 2 8.08 -46.99 6.23
C ASN A 2 7.67 -46.43 4.87
N HIS A 3 6.38 -46.21 4.69
CA HIS A 3 5.79 -45.71 3.45
C HIS A 3 6.05 -44.20 3.26
N PRO A 4 6.83 -43.75 2.26
CA PRO A 4 7.08 -42.34 1.99
C PRO A 4 5.89 -41.66 1.26
N VAL A 5 4.82 -42.40 0.93
CA VAL A 5 3.68 -41.92 0.14
C VAL A 5 2.77 -40.94 0.90
N LYS A 6 2.71 -41.04 2.24
CA LYS A 6 1.81 -40.17 3.05
C LYS A 6 2.32 -38.72 3.17
N SER A 7 3.61 -38.50 3.11
CA SER A 7 4.17 -37.15 3.25
C SER A 7 4.01 -36.29 1.97
N GLY A 8 4.07 -36.93 0.81
CA GLY A 8 3.84 -36.25 -0.48
C GLY A 8 2.39 -35.80 -0.67
N PHE A 9 1.42 -36.59 -0.22
CA PHE A 9 0.00 -36.25 -0.31
C PHE A 9 -0.40 -35.09 0.62
N VAL A 10 0.18 -35.05 1.83
CA VAL A 10 -0.06 -33.95 2.78
C VAL A 10 0.57 -32.65 2.28
N ALA A 11 1.76 -32.73 1.68
CA ALA A 11 2.43 -31.55 1.08
C ALA A 11 1.66 -31.02 -0.15
N LEU A 12 1.10 -31.90 -0.96
CA LEU A 12 0.28 -31.49 -2.12
C LEU A 12 -1.05 -30.85 -1.70
N LEU A 13 -1.72 -31.41 -0.68
CA LEU A 13 -2.94 -30.84 -0.12
C LEU A 13 -2.70 -29.48 0.57
N ALA A 14 -1.57 -29.31 1.25
CA ALA A 14 -1.20 -28.02 1.85
C ALA A 14 -0.90 -26.96 0.78
N ALA A 15 -0.24 -27.32 -0.32
CA ALA A 15 0.05 -26.41 -1.43
C ALA A 15 -1.23 -25.97 -2.16
N THR A 16 -2.21 -26.85 -2.34
CA THR A 16 -3.50 -26.49 -2.95
C THR A 16 -4.38 -25.63 -2.05
N ALA A 17 -4.34 -25.82 -0.73
CA ALA A 17 -5.07 -24.99 0.22
C ALA A 17 -4.53 -23.56 0.25
N VAL A 18 -3.21 -23.37 0.18
CA VAL A 18 -2.56 -22.04 0.11
C VAL A 18 -2.89 -21.35 -1.22
N ALA A 19 -2.96 -22.07 -2.33
CA ALA A 19 -3.32 -21.51 -3.63
C ALA A 19 -4.78 -21.04 -3.67
N LEU A 20 -5.73 -21.77 -3.07
CA LEU A 20 -7.14 -21.38 -3.00
C LEU A 20 -7.39 -20.19 -2.06
N ALA A 21 -6.70 -20.11 -0.93
CA ALA A 21 -6.77 -18.95 -0.04
C ALA A 21 -6.16 -17.68 -0.70
N GLY A 22 -5.16 -17.86 -1.56
CA GLY A 22 -4.54 -16.77 -2.33
C GLY A 22 -5.49 -16.15 -3.37
N CYS A 23 -6.39 -16.92 -3.97
CA CYS A 23 -7.31 -16.40 -4.99
C CYS A 23 -8.38 -15.46 -4.41
N ALA A 24 -8.95 -15.73 -3.23
CA ALA A 24 -9.94 -14.87 -2.60
C ALA A 24 -9.35 -13.52 -2.17
N SER A 25 -8.09 -13.53 -1.70
CA SER A 25 -7.36 -12.29 -1.36
C SER A 25 -6.92 -11.50 -2.61
N MET A 26 -6.83 -12.16 -3.76
CA MET A 26 -6.36 -11.56 -5.01
C MET A 26 -7.45 -10.73 -5.69
N GLU A 27 -8.72 -11.09 -5.56
CA GLU A 27 -9.83 -10.28 -6.08
C GLU A 27 -9.94 -8.95 -5.33
N ASP A 28 -9.92 -8.96 -4.00
CA ASP A 28 -9.91 -7.75 -3.20
C ASP A 28 -8.66 -6.88 -3.46
N PHE A 29 -7.50 -7.50 -3.60
CA PHE A 29 -6.26 -6.81 -3.97
C PHE A 29 -6.34 -6.19 -5.37
N ALA A 30 -6.98 -6.87 -6.33
CA ALA A 30 -7.06 -6.42 -7.72
C ALA A 30 -8.10 -5.31 -7.94
N THR A 31 -9.19 -5.31 -7.18
CA THR A 31 -10.36 -4.45 -7.41
C THR A 31 -10.50 -3.30 -6.43
N ASN A 32 -9.87 -3.37 -5.26
CA ASN A 32 -10.00 -2.34 -4.23
C ASN A 32 -9.20 -1.08 -4.62
N PRO A 33 -9.87 0.07 -4.83
CA PRO A 33 -9.22 1.32 -5.19
C PRO A 33 -8.29 1.85 -4.09
N GLU A 34 -8.53 1.52 -2.83
CA GLU A 34 -7.68 1.90 -1.70
C GLU A 34 -6.30 1.21 -1.70
N LYS A 35 -6.14 0.17 -2.51
CA LYS A 35 -4.89 -0.61 -2.63
C LYS A 35 -4.15 -0.35 -3.95
N GLU A 36 -4.46 0.74 -4.63
CA GLU A 36 -3.89 1.03 -5.95
C GLU A 36 -2.36 1.11 -5.93
N LYS A 37 -1.79 1.81 -4.95
CA LYS A 37 -0.33 1.96 -4.83
C LYS A 37 0.35 0.69 -4.39
N THR A 38 -0.26 -0.06 -3.47
CA THR A 38 0.22 -1.38 -3.08
C THR A 38 0.32 -2.29 -4.30
N ARG A 39 -0.72 -2.31 -5.14
CA ARG A 39 -0.75 -3.11 -6.37
C ARG A 39 0.30 -2.67 -7.39
N LYS A 40 0.40 -1.36 -7.65
CA LYS A 40 1.41 -0.82 -8.56
C LYS A 40 2.82 -1.07 -8.03
N GLY A 41 3.08 -0.80 -6.76
CA GLY A 41 4.36 -1.04 -6.11
C GLY A 41 4.77 -2.51 -6.16
N THR A 42 3.84 -3.44 -5.88
CA THR A 42 4.07 -4.87 -6.00
C THR A 42 4.42 -5.26 -7.43
N GLY A 43 3.68 -4.75 -8.43
CA GLY A 43 3.91 -5.05 -9.84
C GLY A 43 5.26 -4.53 -10.34
N TYR A 44 5.57 -3.27 -10.11
CA TYR A 44 6.85 -2.68 -10.50
C TYR A 44 8.02 -3.31 -9.74
N GLY A 45 7.85 -3.57 -8.45
CA GLY A 45 8.85 -4.24 -7.64
C GLY A 45 9.14 -5.65 -8.13
N ALA A 46 8.10 -6.42 -8.48
CA ALA A 46 8.25 -7.76 -9.03
C ALA A 46 9.00 -7.74 -10.37
N ALA A 47 8.64 -6.82 -11.27
CA ALA A 47 9.29 -6.69 -12.57
C ALA A 47 10.78 -6.30 -12.44
N ALA A 48 11.08 -5.29 -11.63
CA ALA A 48 12.46 -4.88 -11.37
C ALA A 48 13.26 -5.99 -10.67
N GLY A 49 12.68 -6.65 -9.68
CA GLY A 49 13.32 -7.77 -8.99
C GLY A 49 13.59 -8.97 -9.90
N ALA A 50 12.67 -9.27 -10.84
CA ALA A 50 12.89 -10.32 -11.83
C ALA A 50 14.11 -10.02 -12.72
N VAL A 51 14.24 -8.79 -13.20
CA VAL A 51 15.40 -8.36 -14.01
C VAL A 51 16.70 -8.49 -13.21
N VAL A 52 16.73 -8.00 -11.98
CA VAL A 52 17.92 -8.14 -11.10
C VAL A 52 18.21 -9.61 -10.83
N GLY A 53 17.18 -10.43 -10.59
CA GLY A 53 17.34 -11.88 -10.42
C GLY A 53 17.93 -12.56 -11.64
N LEU A 54 17.52 -12.18 -12.86
CA LEU A 54 18.08 -12.70 -14.11
C LEU A 54 19.55 -12.32 -14.28
N LEU A 55 19.91 -11.05 -13.98
CA LEU A 55 21.29 -10.55 -14.10
C LEU A 55 22.23 -11.19 -13.07
N SER A 56 21.70 -11.60 -11.92
CA SER A 56 22.44 -12.29 -10.86
C SER A 56 22.43 -13.82 -11.00
N ALA A 57 21.87 -14.33 -12.10
CA ALA A 57 21.64 -15.76 -12.29
C ALA A 57 22.95 -16.52 -12.53
N GLY A 58 23.15 -17.54 -11.71
CA GLY A 58 24.10 -18.62 -11.98
C GLY A 58 23.49 -19.65 -12.97
N ASN A 59 23.55 -20.93 -12.59
CA ASN A 59 23.12 -22.04 -13.46
C ASN A 59 21.62 -22.13 -13.78
N ASN A 60 20.75 -21.38 -13.08
CA ASN A 60 19.28 -21.44 -13.23
C ASN A 60 18.64 -20.05 -13.28
N PRO A 61 18.63 -19.37 -14.45
CA PRO A 61 18.13 -18.01 -14.59
C PRO A 61 16.65 -17.86 -14.21
N PHE A 62 15.83 -18.84 -14.54
CA PHE A 62 14.40 -18.80 -14.21
C PHE A 62 14.14 -18.80 -12.69
N LYS A 63 14.86 -19.64 -11.94
CA LYS A 63 14.75 -19.70 -10.48
C LYS A 63 15.19 -18.38 -9.83
N SER A 64 16.29 -17.81 -10.31
CA SER A 64 16.81 -16.53 -9.82
C SER A 64 15.86 -15.37 -10.14
N ALA A 65 15.23 -15.36 -11.32
CA ALA A 65 14.21 -14.39 -11.69
C ALA A 65 12.98 -14.46 -10.78
N MET A 66 12.49 -15.67 -10.47
CA MET A 66 11.35 -15.86 -9.58
C MET A 66 11.65 -15.38 -8.14
N ILE A 67 12.83 -15.70 -7.62
CA ILE A 67 13.23 -15.24 -6.28
C ILE A 67 13.36 -13.72 -6.25
N GLY A 68 13.97 -13.14 -7.28
CA GLY A 68 14.10 -11.69 -7.43
C GLY A 68 12.75 -10.99 -7.55
N ALA A 69 11.83 -11.54 -8.34
CA ALA A 69 10.47 -11.02 -8.48
C ALA A 69 9.71 -11.03 -7.15
N ALA A 70 9.79 -12.13 -6.40
CA ALA A 70 9.14 -12.24 -5.10
C ALA A 70 9.69 -11.23 -4.09
N ALA A 71 11.01 -11.09 -4.00
CA ALA A 71 11.65 -10.11 -3.13
C ALA A 71 11.30 -8.67 -3.52
N GLY A 72 11.34 -8.35 -4.81
CA GLY A 72 10.97 -7.04 -5.34
C GLY A 72 9.49 -6.70 -5.11
N ALA A 73 8.59 -7.67 -5.27
CA ALA A 73 7.18 -7.51 -4.98
C ALA A 73 6.91 -7.15 -3.50
N LEU A 74 7.62 -7.79 -2.58
CA LEU A 74 7.49 -7.51 -1.15
C LEU A 74 7.95 -6.08 -0.82
N VAL A 75 9.08 -5.64 -1.35
CA VAL A 75 9.59 -4.29 -1.12
C VAL A 75 8.68 -3.24 -1.75
N GLY A 76 8.33 -3.39 -3.04
CA GLY A 76 7.46 -2.45 -3.74
C GLY A 76 6.05 -2.40 -3.14
N GLY A 77 5.51 -3.55 -2.76
CA GLY A 77 4.20 -3.65 -2.11
C GLY A 77 4.16 -2.97 -0.74
N SER A 78 5.22 -3.07 0.05
CA SER A 78 5.26 -2.44 1.38
C SER A 78 5.25 -0.92 1.31
N VAL A 79 5.95 -0.32 0.34
CA VAL A 79 5.93 1.12 0.11
C VAL A 79 4.54 1.58 -0.32
N GLY A 80 3.94 0.90 -1.31
CA GLY A 80 2.59 1.20 -1.77
C GLY A 80 1.54 1.09 -0.65
N TYR A 81 1.62 0.03 0.16
CA TYR A 81 0.73 -0.16 1.30
C TYR A 81 0.82 0.98 2.33
N TYR A 82 2.03 1.47 2.61
CA TYR A 82 2.22 2.60 3.52
C TYR A 82 1.50 3.86 3.01
N GLN A 83 1.65 4.16 1.72
CA GLN A 83 0.98 5.30 1.08
C GLN A 83 -0.54 5.15 1.05
N ASP A 84 -1.06 3.99 0.67
CA ASP A 84 -2.50 3.71 0.63
C ASP A 84 -3.13 3.85 2.02
N LYS A 85 -2.43 3.37 3.05
CA LYS A 85 -2.89 3.46 4.44
C LYS A 85 -2.90 4.90 4.96
N GLN A 86 -1.92 5.71 4.60
CA GLN A 86 -1.87 7.13 4.93
C GLN A 86 -3.05 7.89 4.31
N GLU A 87 -3.30 7.67 3.02
CA GLU A 87 -4.43 8.28 2.32
C GLU A 87 -5.79 7.90 2.94
N ALA A 88 -6.02 6.61 3.15
CA ALA A 88 -7.26 6.12 3.75
C ALA A 88 -7.50 6.73 5.15
N LYS A 89 -6.44 6.86 5.96
CA LYS A 89 -6.53 7.46 7.28
C LYS A 89 -6.84 8.95 7.21
N LEU A 90 -6.19 9.70 6.30
CA LEU A 90 -6.50 11.12 6.10
C LEU A 90 -7.95 11.30 5.65
N ARG A 91 -8.43 10.53 4.68
CA ARG A 91 -9.83 10.59 4.25
C ARG A 91 -10.82 10.32 5.39
N GLN A 92 -10.54 9.29 6.18
CA GLN A 92 -11.38 8.95 7.33
C GLN A 92 -11.42 10.09 8.38
N GLN A 93 -10.28 10.71 8.66
CA GLN A 93 -10.19 11.78 9.66
C GLN A 93 -10.76 13.10 9.16
N MET A 94 -10.68 13.35 7.86
CA MET A 94 -11.19 14.58 7.23
C MET A 94 -12.67 14.48 6.86
N ALA A 95 -13.28 13.29 6.94
CA ALA A 95 -14.70 13.11 6.66
C ALA A 95 -15.56 14.06 7.51
N GLY A 96 -16.42 14.84 6.86
CA GLY A 96 -17.31 15.81 7.52
C GLY A 96 -16.66 17.10 8.01
N THR A 97 -15.37 17.33 7.74
CA THR A 97 -14.67 18.57 8.12
C THR A 97 -14.69 19.64 7.04
N GLY A 98 -15.15 19.32 5.83
CA GLY A 98 -15.09 20.20 4.66
C GLY A 98 -13.72 20.24 3.98
N VAL A 99 -12.79 19.40 4.40
CA VAL A 99 -11.48 19.23 3.77
C VAL A 99 -11.52 18.05 2.82
N ASP A 100 -11.15 18.26 1.56
CA ASP A 100 -11.05 17.20 0.58
C ASP A 100 -9.62 16.66 0.49
N VAL A 101 -9.51 15.33 0.47
CA VAL A 101 -8.25 14.63 0.30
C VAL A 101 -8.13 14.16 -1.14
N VAL A 102 -7.30 14.85 -1.91
CA VAL A 102 -7.07 14.57 -3.33
C VAL A 102 -5.70 13.93 -3.52
N ARG A 103 -5.66 12.80 -4.20
CA ARG A 103 -4.41 12.15 -4.58
C ARG A 103 -4.04 12.46 -6.02
N SER A 104 -2.81 12.91 -6.24
CA SER A 104 -2.24 13.12 -7.57
C SER A 104 -0.88 12.42 -7.64
N GLY A 105 -0.84 11.27 -8.29
CA GLY A 105 0.38 10.45 -8.37
C GLY A 105 0.86 9.98 -6.99
N ASP A 106 2.03 10.40 -6.56
CA ASP A 106 2.60 10.04 -5.25
C ASP A 106 2.33 11.08 -4.15
N ASN A 107 1.67 12.19 -4.52
CA ASN A 107 1.35 13.27 -3.61
C ASN A 107 -0.09 13.16 -3.11
N ILE A 108 -0.29 13.50 -1.84
CA ILE A 108 -1.61 13.68 -1.24
C ILE A 108 -1.77 15.17 -0.97
N THR A 109 -2.80 15.78 -1.56
CA THR A 109 -3.15 17.18 -1.40
C THR A 109 -4.38 17.28 -0.52
N LEU A 110 -4.32 18.10 0.50
CA LEU A 110 -5.47 18.48 1.31
C LEU A 110 -6.01 19.80 0.76
N ASP A 111 -7.20 19.76 0.17
CA ASP A 111 -7.90 20.96 -0.31
C ASP A 111 -8.78 21.48 0.82
N MET A 112 -8.45 22.69 1.28
CA MET A 112 -9.09 23.34 2.42
C MET A 112 -9.79 24.62 1.92
N PRO A 113 -11.11 24.60 1.71
CA PRO A 113 -11.85 25.77 1.25
C PRO A 113 -11.66 26.96 2.21
N GLY A 114 -11.32 28.13 1.66
CA GLY A 114 -11.01 29.34 2.45
C GLY A 114 -12.13 29.76 3.41
N GLY A 115 -13.38 29.56 3.02
CA GLY A 115 -14.54 29.89 3.87
C GLY A 115 -14.70 29.02 5.12
N VAL A 116 -14.06 27.85 5.15
CA VAL A 116 -14.04 26.99 6.33
C VAL A 116 -12.81 27.27 7.20
N THR A 117 -11.72 27.67 6.56
CA THR A 117 -10.40 27.82 7.20
C THR A 117 -10.23 29.17 7.88
N PHE A 118 -10.70 30.24 7.26
CA PHE A 118 -10.50 31.62 7.74
C PHE A 118 -11.85 32.31 8.02
N ALA A 119 -11.84 33.22 8.99
CA ALA A 119 -12.96 34.12 9.21
C ALA A 119 -13.11 35.10 8.02
N PHE A 120 -14.32 35.56 7.78
CA PHE A 120 -14.58 36.51 6.68
C PHE A 120 -13.73 37.79 6.83
N ASN A 121 -13.03 38.15 5.79
CA ASN A 121 -12.14 39.32 5.73
C ASN A 121 -11.05 39.34 6.83
N SER A 122 -10.60 38.17 7.27
CA SER A 122 -9.56 38.01 8.28
C SER A 122 -8.51 36.98 7.84
N SER A 123 -7.30 37.12 8.35
CA SER A 123 -6.24 36.12 8.28
C SER A 123 -6.24 35.18 9.47
N ASP A 124 -7.16 35.37 10.44
CA ASP A 124 -7.26 34.51 11.60
C ASP A 124 -7.94 33.20 11.24
N LEU A 125 -7.37 32.10 11.74
CA LEU A 125 -7.94 30.79 11.60
C LEU A 125 -9.29 30.70 12.33
N ASN A 126 -10.28 30.12 11.67
CA ASN A 126 -11.54 29.82 12.30
C ASN A 126 -11.32 28.81 13.44
N ALA A 127 -11.86 29.10 14.63
CA ALA A 127 -11.69 28.27 15.82
C ALA A 127 -12.15 26.81 15.60
N GLN A 128 -13.14 26.60 14.73
CA GLN A 128 -13.62 25.26 14.36
C GLN A 128 -12.58 24.44 13.55
N PHE A 129 -11.56 25.10 13.01
CA PHE A 129 -10.56 24.45 12.19
C PHE A 129 -9.35 23.90 12.98
N TYR A 130 -9.11 24.36 14.22
CA TYR A 130 -8.03 23.83 15.05
C TYR A 130 -8.10 22.30 15.25
N PRO A 131 -9.27 21.70 15.57
CA PRO A 131 -9.35 20.25 15.70
C PRO A 131 -9.04 19.49 14.40
N VAL A 132 -9.27 20.12 13.25
CA VAL A 132 -8.95 19.54 11.93
C VAL A 132 -7.44 19.52 11.72
N LEU A 133 -6.76 20.63 12.02
CA LEU A 133 -5.30 20.73 11.95
C LEU A 133 -4.62 19.77 12.92
N ASP A 134 -5.17 19.59 14.12
CA ASP A 134 -4.65 18.63 15.09
C ASP A 134 -4.72 17.19 14.56
N LYS A 135 -5.82 16.83 13.88
CA LYS A 135 -5.95 15.52 13.25
C LYS A 135 -4.95 15.33 12.10
N VAL A 136 -4.77 16.35 11.27
CA VAL A 136 -3.75 16.33 10.20
C VAL A 136 -2.36 16.14 10.81
N ALA A 137 -2.01 16.95 11.81
CA ALA A 137 -0.72 16.87 12.47
C ALA A 137 -0.48 15.49 13.12
N ALA A 138 -1.48 14.93 13.77
CA ALA A 138 -1.42 13.59 14.35
C ALA A 138 -1.17 12.52 13.29
N THR A 139 -1.86 12.62 12.14
CA THR A 139 -1.66 11.67 11.04
C THR A 139 -0.27 11.81 10.43
N LEU A 140 0.21 13.03 10.19
CA LEU A 140 1.55 13.26 9.65
C LEU A 140 2.65 12.74 10.60
N LYS A 141 2.46 12.90 11.90
CA LYS A 141 3.38 12.35 12.90
C LYS A 141 3.41 10.81 12.91
N GLU A 142 2.29 10.16 12.63
CA GLU A 142 2.24 8.70 12.53
C GLU A 142 2.95 8.20 11.25
N PHE A 143 2.93 9.01 10.19
CA PHE A 143 3.56 8.72 8.91
C PHE A 143 4.83 9.57 8.71
N ASP A 144 5.77 9.46 9.63
CA ASP A 144 7.00 10.27 9.74
C ASP A 144 7.97 10.16 8.54
N LYS A 145 7.79 9.15 7.70
CA LYS A 145 8.58 8.93 6.47
C LYS A 145 8.07 9.70 5.25
N THR A 146 6.97 10.47 5.43
CA THR A 146 6.41 11.28 4.36
C THR A 146 7.08 12.65 4.32
N VAL A 147 7.52 13.08 3.13
CA VAL A 147 8.02 14.44 2.89
C VAL A 147 6.83 15.37 2.69
N ILE A 148 6.83 16.50 3.38
CA ILE A 148 5.77 17.51 3.33
C ILE A 148 6.28 18.69 2.50
#